data_eb19c36f4992a710f53eafb101b9208a
#
_entry.id   eb19c36f4992a710f53eafb101b9208a
#
_cell.length_a   1.000
_cell.length_b   1.000
_cell.length_c   1.000
_cell.angle_alpha   90.00
_cell.angle_beta   90.00
_cell.angle_gamma   90.00
#
_symmetry.space_group_name_H-M   'P 1'
#
loop_
_entity.id
_entity.type
_entity.pdbx_description
1 polymer ?
#
loop_
_entity_poly.entity_id
_entity_poly.type
_entity_poly.pdbx_seq_one_letter_code
_entity_poly.pdbx_strand_id
1 'polypeptide(L)'
;VGDLVERTLEPCRNALEAAELKPEQVDQVILVGGQTRMPMVIQTVEEFFGRKPCQDINPDEVVGIGAAIQAGILQGEVKDLILLDVTPLSLGIETHGGLFTRIIERNATIPTKKSMIFTTVADNQTTVEVHVLQGERGIASENRSLGRFDLVGIPPAPRGVPQIEVTFSIDSNGIVNVGAQDLATGKEQSIEVNPAGGLSKAEIDTLISEADKYRQDDEKRRETRQLQNRLEGLLYTNERVVREFGGSLSPENRDTVRSTLHL
;
A
#
# COMPACT_ATOMS: atom_id res chain seq x y z
N VAL A 1 3.61 30.59 -20.89
CA VAL A 1 3.96 30.67 -19.44
C VAL A 1 2.69 30.53 -18.61
N GLY A 2 1.55 31.16 -19.00
CA GLY A 2 0.28 31.03 -18.29
C GLY A 2 -0.15 29.58 -18.07
N ASP A 3 -0.15 28.79 -19.13
CA ASP A 3 -0.52 27.35 -19.10
C ASP A 3 0.33 26.54 -18.10
N LEU A 4 1.61 26.91 -17.92
CA LEU A 4 2.48 26.26 -16.96
C LEU A 4 2.12 26.62 -15.52
N VAL A 5 1.73 27.89 -15.29
CA VAL A 5 1.30 28.36 -13.98
C VAL A 5 -0.06 27.74 -13.62
N GLU A 6 -1.03 27.70 -14.52
CA GLU A 6 -2.32 27.03 -14.28
C GLU A 6 -2.18 25.55 -13.93
N ARG A 7 -1.27 24.83 -14.62
CA ARG A 7 -1.00 23.43 -14.30
C ARG A 7 -0.49 23.19 -12.88
N THR A 8 0.07 24.20 -12.21
CA THR A 8 0.49 24.08 -10.81
C THR A 8 -0.68 24.05 -9.82
N LEU A 9 -1.88 24.47 -10.24
CA LEU A 9 -3.09 24.40 -9.41
C LEU A 9 -3.69 22.98 -9.32
N GLU A 10 -3.43 22.12 -10.29
CA GLU A 10 -3.95 20.76 -10.30
C GLU A 10 -3.46 19.94 -9.08
N PRO A 11 -2.15 19.90 -8.77
CA PRO A 11 -1.68 19.31 -7.53
C PRO A 11 -2.29 19.90 -6.26
N CYS A 12 -2.57 21.24 -6.27
CA CYS A 12 -3.22 21.89 -5.14
C CYS A 12 -4.67 21.37 -4.95
N ARG A 13 -5.43 21.25 -6.05
CA ARG A 13 -6.80 20.69 -6.01
C ARG A 13 -6.79 19.25 -5.48
N ASN A 14 -5.90 18.41 -6.01
CA ASN A 14 -5.79 17.02 -5.60
C ASN A 14 -5.44 16.88 -4.11
N ALA A 15 -4.54 17.74 -3.61
CA ALA A 15 -4.16 17.74 -2.19
C ALA A 15 -5.32 18.18 -1.28
N LEU A 16 -6.07 19.20 -1.69
CA LEU A 16 -7.25 19.67 -0.96
C LEU A 16 -8.37 18.64 -0.97
N GLU A 17 -8.62 18.00 -2.11
CA GLU A 17 -9.61 16.92 -2.23
C GLU A 17 -9.25 15.72 -1.34
N ALA A 18 -7.98 15.31 -1.35
CA ALA A 18 -7.49 14.23 -0.48
C ALA A 18 -7.59 14.58 1.01
N ALA A 19 -7.51 15.86 1.37
CA ALA A 19 -7.66 16.35 2.73
C ALA A 19 -9.14 16.66 3.10
N GLU A 20 -10.08 16.52 2.15
CA GLU A 20 -11.48 16.92 2.30
C GLU A 20 -11.65 18.41 2.69
N LEU A 21 -10.74 19.27 2.20
CA LEU A 21 -10.73 20.69 2.46
C LEU A 21 -11.08 21.50 1.22
N LYS A 22 -11.68 22.69 1.44
CA LYS A 22 -11.86 23.72 0.42
C LYS A 22 -10.69 24.71 0.47
N PRO A 23 -10.38 25.41 -0.65
CA PRO A 23 -9.29 26.40 -0.68
C PRO A 23 -9.39 27.45 0.42
N GLU A 24 -10.61 27.90 0.75
CA GLU A 24 -10.87 28.92 1.76
C GLU A 24 -10.60 28.47 3.21
N GLN A 25 -10.52 27.14 3.42
CA GLN A 25 -10.24 26.55 4.74
C GLN A 25 -8.74 26.43 5.04
N VAL A 26 -7.89 26.77 4.06
CA VAL A 26 -6.43 26.82 4.25
C VAL A 26 -6.05 28.07 5.00
N ASP A 27 -5.42 27.95 6.17
CA ASP A 27 -5.07 29.09 7.02
C ASP A 27 -3.95 29.95 6.43
N GLN A 28 -2.92 29.32 5.88
CA GLN A 28 -1.77 30.01 5.30
C GLN A 28 -1.28 29.31 4.03
N VAL A 29 -0.85 30.13 3.06
CA VAL A 29 -0.23 29.68 1.82
C VAL A 29 1.20 30.19 1.78
N ILE A 30 2.16 29.28 1.70
CA ILE A 30 3.60 29.59 1.68
C ILE A 30 4.14 29.23 0.29
N LEU A 31 4.78 30.20 -0.35
CA LEU A 31 5.44 30.02 -1.63
C LEU A 31 6.91 29.67 -1.42
N VAL A 32 7.40 28.66 -2.14
CA VAL A 32 8.75 28.13 -2.02
C VAL A 32 9.44 28.11 -3.38
N GLY A 33 10.70 28.52 -3.41
CA GLY A 33 11.55 28.59 -4.61
C GLY A 33 11.49 29.92 -5.33
N GLY A 34 12.60 30.33 -5.93
CA GLY A 34 12.76 31.66 -6.56
C GLY A 34 11.77 31.97 -7.67
N GLN A 35 11.29 30.96 -8.40
CA GLN A 35 10.31 31.11 -9.47
C GLN A 35 8.93 31.60 -8.95
N THR A 36 8.61 31.36 -7.69
CA THR A 36 7.36 31.83 -7.07
C THR A 36 7.32 33.33 -6.82
N ARG A 37 8.42 34.05 -7.05
CA ARG A 37 8.47 35.51 -7.06
C ARG A 37 7.80 36.14 -8.29
N MET A 38 7.47 35.32 -9.30
CA MET A 38 6.79 35.79 -10.50
C MET A 38 5.40 36.33 -10.13
N PRO A 39 5.05 37.55 -10.52
CA PRO A 39 3.76 38.14 -10.16
C PRO A 39 2.56 37.31 -10.60
N MET A 40 2.63 36.67 -11.76
CA MET A 40 1.59 35.75 -12.25
C MET A 40 1.37 34.55 -11.32
N VAL A 41 2.42 33.99 -10.77
CA VAL A 41 2.30 32.85 -9.81
C VAL A 41 1.59 33.34 -8.53
N ILE A 42 2.02 34.46 -8.00
CA ILE A 42 1.43 35.07 -6.79
C ILE A 42 -0.06 35.35 -7.01
N GLN A 43 -0.40 36.00 -8.14
CA GLN A 43 -1.79 36.33 -8.47
C GLN A 43 -2.65 35.06 -8.65
N THR A 44 -2.18 34.07 -9.40
CA THR A 44 -2.91 32.83 -9.65
C THR A 44 -3.18 32.07 -8.34
N VAL A 45 -2.19 32.03 -7.43
CA VAL A 45 -2.34 31.40 -6.13
C VAL A 45 -3.30 32.20 -5.23
N GLU A 46 -3.21 33.55 -5.23
CA GLU A 46 -4.14 34.40 -4.48
C GLU A 46 -5.58 34.23 -4.95
N GLU A 47 -5.81 34.16 -6.26
CA GLU A 47 -7.13 33.91 -6.84
C GLU A 47 -7.68 32.53 -6.48
N PHE A 48 -6.82 31.49 -6.48
CA PHE A 48 -7.23 30.13 -6.21
C PHE A 48 -7.59 29.89 -4.72
N PHE A 49 -6.79 30.42 -3.79
CA PHE A 49 -7.02 30.23 -2.35
C PHE A 49 -7.88 31.35 -1.72
N GLY A 50 -8.22 32.38 -2.47
CA GLY A 50 -8.96 33.53 -1.96
C GLY A 50 -8.20 34.36 -0.91
N ARG A 51 -6.87 34.19 -0.82
CA ARG A 51 -6.00 34.91 0.13
C ARG A 51 -4.59 35.08 -0.39
N LYS A 52 -3.93 36.15 0.09
CA LYS A 52 -2.54 36.42 -0.27
C LYS A 52 -1.61 35.40 0.33
N PRO A 53 -0.65 34.87 -0.45
CA PRO A 53 0.44 34.08 0.09
C PRO A 53 1.22 34.84 1.18
N CYS A 54 1.75 34.10 2.15
CA CYS A 54 2.58 34.61 3.21
C CYS A 54 3.84 35.27 2.62
N GLN A 55 4.11 36.53 3.00
CA GLN A 55 5.26 37.32 2.51
C GLN A 55 6.41 37.38 3.51
N ASP A 56 6.19 36.92 4.73
CA ASP A 56 7.16 36.98 5.84
C ASP A 56 8.28 35.94 5.73
N ILE A 57 8.13 35.01 4.79
CA ILE A 57 9.08 33.91 4.58
C ILE A 57 9.78 34.11 3.24
N ASN A 58 11.12 34.09 3.25
CA ASN A 58 11.91 34.17 2.02
C ASN A 58 11.82 32.86 1.23
N PRO A 59 11.24 32.86 0.02
CA PRO A 59 11.07 31.63 -0.77
C PRO A 59 12.38 30.95 -1.17
N ASP A 60 13.50 31.64 -1.16
CA ASP A 60 14.82 31.09 -1.51
C ASP A 60 15.50 30.39 -0.32
N GLU A 61 15.16 30.77 0.91
CA GLU A 61 15.81 30.29 2.14
C GLU A 61 14.98 29.29 2.92
N VAL A 62 13.67 29.25 2.71
CA VAL A 62 12.73 28.48 3.53
C VAL A 62 13.05 26.98 3.56
N VAL A 63 13.56 26.41 2.47
CA VAL A 63 13.97 24.99 2.44
C VAL A 63 15.18 24.75 3.35
N GLY A 64 16.17 25.64 3.31
CA GLY A 64 17.35 25.58 4.21
C GLY A 64 16.98 25.73 5.68
N ILE A 65 16.07 26.66 5.97
CA ILE A 65 15.53 26.85 7.33
C ILE A 65 14.78 25.60 7.81
N GLY A 66 13.91 25.04 6.95
CA GLY A 66 13.19 23.81 7.25
C GLY A 66 14.11 22.62 7.50
N ALA A 67 15.16 22.47 6.72
CA ALA A 67 16.17 21.42 6.91
C ALA A 67 16.93 21.60 8.25
N ALA A 68 17.26 22.83 8.62
CA ALA A 68 17.90 23.13 9.89
C ALA A 68 16.97 22.81 11.10
N ILE A 69 15.68 23.14 11.00
CA ILE A 69 14.69 22.79 12.02
C ILE A 69 14.56 21.28 12.14
N GLN A 70 14.49 20.56 11.03
CA GLN A 70 14.43 19.09 11.03
C GLN A 70 15.68 18.46 11.66
N ALA A 71 16.86 18.99 11.39
CA ALA A 71 18.08 18.56 12.06
C ALA A 71 18.01 18.77 13.59
N GLY A 72 17.48 19.91 14.04
CA GLY A 72 17.24 20.19 15.47
C GLY A 72 16.23 19.23 16.11
N ILE A 73 15.18 18.84 15.39
CA ILE A 73 14.22 17.81 15.85
C ILE A 73 14.91 16.46 16.01
N LEU A 74 15.70 16.02 15.01
CA LEU A 74 16.44 14.76 15.06
C LEU A 74 17.49 14.71 16.18
N GLN A 75 18.10 15.86 16.52
CA GLN A 75 19.03 15.99 17.62
C GLN A 75 18.35 16.13 19.00
N GLY A 76 17.03 16.29 19.02
CA GLY A 76 16.24 16.47 20.25
C GLY A 76 16.33 17.88 20.85
N GLU A 77 16.85 18.85 20.10
CA GLU A 77 16.92 20.26 20.51
C GLU A 77 15.57 20.96 20.35
N VAL A 78 14.82 20.62 19.30
CA VAL A 78 13.46 21.10 19.03
C VAL A 78 12.47 20.01 19.45
N LYS A 79 11.68 20.25 20.50
CA LYS A 79 10.75 19.27 21.09
C LYS A 79 9.28 19.59 20.81
N ASP A 80 8.98 20.83 20.45
CA ASP A 80 7.62 21.34 20.32
C ASP A 80 7.06 21.19 18.89
N LEU A 81 7.86 20.65 17.97
CA LEU A 81 7.46 20.40 16.59
C LEU A 81 7.57 18.91 16.26
N ILE A 82 6.52 18.38 15.66
CA ILE A 82 6.49 17.01 15.13
C ILE A 82 6.23 17.12 13.63
N LEU A 83 7.15 16.60 12.82
CA LEU A 83 6.91 16.39 11.41
C LEU A 83 6.21 15.03 11.25
N LEU A 84 5.02 15.05 10.70
CA LEU A 84 4.29 13.84 10.29
C LEU A 84 4.28 13.79 8.77
N ASP A 85 4.92 12.79 8.23
CA ASP A 85 4.89 12.49 6.80
C ASP A 85 3.92 11.33 6.53
N VAL A 86 3.57 11.10 5.27
CA VAL A 86 2.61 10.07 4.88
C VAL A 86 3.13 9.26 3.70
N THR A 87 2.64 8.02 3.60
CA THR A 87 2.91 7.17 2.43
C THR A 87 2.12 7.66 1.22
N PRO A 88 2.74 7.87 0.06
CA PRO A 88 2.04 8.35 -1.13
C PRO A 88 1.12 7.29 -1.75
N LEU A 89 1.44 6.01 -1.57
CA LEU A 89 0.73 4.85 -2.11
C LEU A 89 0.64 3.73 -1.07
N SER A 90 -0.37 2.88 -1.21
CA SER A 90 -0.54 1.68 -0.38
C SER A 90 0.59 0.69 -0.60
N LEU A 91 0.95 -0.02 0.46
CA LEU A 91 1.95 -1.09 0.47
C LEU A 91 1.30 -2.39 0.93
N GLY A 92 1.68 -3.49 0.30
CA GLY A 92 1.14 -4.79 0.61
C GLY A 92 1.85 -5.91 -0.14
N ILE A 93 1.21 -7.06 -0.18
CA ILE A 93 1.75 -8.26 -0.84
C ILE A 93 0.76 -8.85 -1.83
N GLU A 94 1.31 -9.63 -2.76
CA GLU A 94 0.53 -10.55 -3.58
C GLU A 94 0.04 -11.71 -2.76
N THR A 95 -1.24 -12.04 -2.89
CA THR A 95 -1.88 -13.18 -2.24
C THR A 95 -2.51 -14.12 -3.27
N HIS A 96 -3.01 -15.26 -2.79
CA HIS A 96 -3.56 -16.31 -3.63
C HIS A 96 -4.54 -15.79 -4.69
N GLY A 97 -4.37 -16.24 -5.94
CA GLY A 97 -5.15 -15.80 -7.10
C GLY A 97 -4.65 -14.49 -7.72
N GLY A 98 -3.44 -14.02 -7.39
CA GLY A 98 -2.85 -12.79 -7.96
C GLY A 98 -3.52 -11.52 -7.43
N LEU A 99 -4.08 -11.57 -6.22
CA LEU A 99 -4.72 -10.42 -5.57
C LEU A 99 -3.69 -9.58 -4.82
N PHE A 100 -3.90 -8.26 -4.80
CA PHE A 100 -3.13 -7.36 -3.96
C PHE A 100 -3.83 -7.17 -2.61
N THR A 101 -3.15 -7.55 -1.53
CA THR A 101 -3.62 -7.35 -0.15
C THR A 101 -2.83 -6.22 0.48
N ARG A 102 -3.50 -5.10 0.75
CA ARG A 102 -2.91 -3.93 1.39
C ARG A 102 -2.69 -4.19 2.86
N ILE A 103 -1.52 -3.80 3.36
CA ILE A 103 -1.16 -3.87 4.79
C ILE A 103 -1.01 -2.46 5.34
N ILE A 104 -0.39 -1.55 4.57
CA ILE A 104 -0.35 -0.13 4.89
C ILE A 104 -1.11 0.61 3.78
N GLU A 105 -2.14 1.35 4.14
CA GLU A 105 -2.93 2.15 3.22
C GLU A 105 -2.18 3.44 2.83
N ARG A 106 -2.48 3.98 1.65
CA ARG A 106 -2.00 5.32 1.25
C ARG A 106 -2.38 6.37 2.28
N ASN A 107 -1.61 7.42 2.38
CA ASN A 107 -1.77 8.49 3.36
C ASN A 107 -1.64 8.03 4.83
N ALA A 108 -1.14 6.81 5.07
CA ALA A 108 -0.78 6.40 6.43
C ALA A 108 0.39 7.23 6.94
N THR A 109 0.26 7.78 8.15
CA THR A 109 1.33 8.55 8.81
C THR A 109 2.54 7.67 9.08
N ILE A 110 3.74 8.19 8.82
CA ILE A 110 5.01 7.54 9.14
C ILE A 110 5.76 8.29 10.27
N PRO A 111 6.53 7.59 11.10
CA PRO A 111 6.82 6.15 11.06
C PRO A 111 5.62 5.29 11.43
N THR A 112 5.50 4.10 10.84
CA THR A 112 4.41 3.15 11.11
C THR A 112 4.86 1.71 11.01
N LYS A 113 4.17 0.82 11.72
CA LYS A 113 4.36 -0.63 11.66
C LYS A 113 3.01 -1.32 11.67
N LYS A 114 2.77 -2.22 10.70
CA LYS A 114 1.57 -3.05 10.63
C LYS A 114 1.92 -4.47 10.26
N SER A 115 1.21 -5.43 10.85
CA SER A 115 1.36 -6.86 10.57
C SER A 115 0.02 -7.47 10.16
N MET A 116 0.10 -8.52 9.35
CA MET A 116 -1.05 -9.35 8.98
C MET A 116 -0.62 -10.81 8.91
N ILE A 117 -1.51 -11.72 9.34
CA ILE A 117 -1.23 -13.16 9.33
C ILE A 117 -1.79 -13.77 8.04
N PHE A 118 -0.96 -14.53 7.36
CA PHE A 118 -1.26 -15.29 6.16
C PHE A 118 -1.03 -16.77 6.41
N THR A 119 -1.39 -17.60 5.43
CA THR A 119 -1.22 -19.03 5.52
C THR A 119 -0.78 -19.65 4.18
N THR A 120 -0.42 -20.92 4.18
CA THR A 120 -0.02 -21.66 2.98
C THR A 120 -1.23 -22.01 2.10
N VAL A 121 -1.00 -22.06 0.79
CA VAL A 121 -2.03 -22.33 -0.24
C VAL A 121 -2.00 -23.78 -0.73
N ALA A 122 -0.93 -24.53 -0.40
CA ALA A 122 -0.76 -25.94 -0.77
C ALA A 122 -0.39 -26.80 0.44
N ASP A 123 -0.75 -28.11 0.39
CA ASP A 123 -0.33 -29.07 1.38
C ASP A 123 1.19 -29.26 1.35
N ASN A 124 1.78 -29.42 2.55
CA ASN A 124 3.21 -29.62 2.73
C ASN A 124 4.09 -28.52 2.10
N GLN A 125 3.58 -27.33 1.96
CA GLN A 125 4.33 -26.17 1.46
C GLN A 125 5.38 -25.75 2.49
N THR A 126 6.66 -25.86 2.14
CA THR A 126 7.81 -25.57 3.02
C THR A 126 8.45 -24.20 2.77
N THR A 127 7.98 -23.50 1.73
CA THR A 127 8.47 -22.17 1.33
C THR A 127 7.29 -21.26 0.97
N VAL A 128 7.34 -20.02 1.41
CA VAL A 128 6.38 -18.98 1.03
C VAL A 128 7.14 -17.82 0.37
N GLU A 129 6.84 -17.55 -0.91
CA GLU A 129 7.32 -16.35 -1.58
C GLU A 129 6.49 -15.14 -1.11
N VAL A 130 7.16 -14.11 -0.67
CA VAL A 130 6.56 -12.80 -0.33
C VAL A 130 6.89 -11.81 -1.43
N HIS A 131 5.91 -11.46 -2.24
CA HIS A 131 6.02 -10.47 -3.30
C HIS A 131 5.51 -9.13 -2.79
N VAL A 132 6.42 -8.19 -2.56
CA VAL A 132 6.14 -6.86 -2.01
C VAL A 132 5.73 -5.92 -3.13
N LEU A 133 4.59 -5.26 -2.97
CA LEU A 133 3.97 -4.41 -3.97
C LEU A 133 3.61 -3.03 -3.42
N GLN A 134 3.60 -2.05 -4.31
CA GLN A 134 3.16 -0.68 -4.06
C GLN A 134 2.14 -0.25 -5.12
N GLY A 135 1.00 0.31 -4.71
CA GLY A 135 -0.02 0.83 -5.62
C GLY A 135 -1.42 0.74 -5.07
N GLU A 136 -2.41 1.03 -5.93
CA GLU A 136 -3.82 1.11 -5.56
C GLU A 136 -4.73 0.11 -6.28
N ARG A 137 -4.17 -0.70 -7.19
CA ARG A 137 -4.94 -1.67 -7.99
C ARG A 137 -5.26 -2.92 -7.17
N GLY A 138 -6.40 -3.53 -7.39
CA GLY A 138 -6.82 -4.76 -6.69
C GLY A 138 -6.08 -6.03 -7.15
N ILE A 139 -5.49 -5.99 -8.34
CA ILE A 139 -4.74 -7.10 -8.95
C ILE A 139 -3.25 -6.87 -8.78
N ALA A 140 -2.52 -7.87 -8.33
CA ALA A 140 -1.09 -7.76 -7.99
C ALA A 140 -0.22 -7.30 -9.17
N SER A 141 -0.44 -7.87 -10.38
CA SER A 141 0.32 -7.55 -11.59
C SER A 141 0.15 -6.10 -12.08
N GLU A 142 -0.87 -5.41 -11.64
CA GLU A 142 -1.17 -4.02 -11.99
C GLU A 142 -0.54 -3.00 -11.01
N ASN A 143 0.20 -3.49 -10.02
CA ASN A 143 0.92 -2.68 -9.05
C ASN A 143 2.42 -2.78 -9.27
N ARG A 144 3.15 -1.81 -8.73
CA ARG A 144 4.61 -1.78 -8.80
C ARG A 144 5.22 -2.82 -7.87
N SER A 145 6.08 -3.69 -8.42
CA SER A 145 6.90 -4.59 -7.61
C SER A 145 8.04 -3.82 -6.94
N LEU A 146 8.16 -3.98 -5.64
CA LEU A 146 9.29 -3.43 -4.85
C LEU A 146 10.36 -4.47 -4.60
N GLY A 147 10.00 -5.76 -4.58
CA GLY A 147 10.92 -6.86 -4.37
C GLY A 147 10.22 -8.18 -4.05
N ARG A 148 11.01 -9.23 -3.98
CA ARG A 148 10.54 -10.58 -3.60
C ARG A 148 11.56 -11.22 -2.68
N PHE A 149 11.08 -12.04 -1.75
CA PHE A 149 11.93 -12.89 -0.93
C PHE A 149 11.17 -14.14 -0.49
N ASP A 150 11.91 -15.17 -0.14
CA ASP A 150 11.36 -16.46 0.25
C ASP A 150 11.55 -16.72 1.75
N LEU A 151 10.46 -17.01 2.45
CA LEU A 151 10.51 -17.59 3.77
C LEU A 151 10.60 -19.10 3.61
N VAL A 152 11.74 -19.67 3.98
CA VAL A 152 12.04 -21.10 3.81
C VAL A 152 12.01 -21.87 5.12
N GLY A 153 11.78 -23.19 5.03
CA GLY A 153 11.89 -24.11 6.16
C GLY A 153 10.67 -24.10 7.07
N ILE A 154 9.50 -23.79 6.51
CA ILE A 154 8.20 -23.98 7.15
C ILE A 154 7.98 -25.50 7.28
N PRO A 155 7.57 -26.02 8.45
CA PRO A 155 7.28 -27.44 8.61
C PRO A 155 6.15 -27.91 7.69
N PRO A 156 6.27 -29.10 7.04
CA PRO A 156 5.18 -29.65 6.26
C PRO A 156 3.90 -29.77 7.09
N ALA A 157 2.82 -29.20 6.59
CA ALA A 157 1.51 -29.24 7.22
C ALA A 157 0.41 -29.10 6.16
N PRO A 158 -0.84 -29.47 6.45
CA PRO A 158 -1.96 -29.19 5.57
C PRO A 158 -2.06 -27.68 5.27
N ARG A 159 -2.49 -27.35 4.06
CA ARG A 159 -2.74 -25.94 3.67
C ARG A 159 -3.65 -25.25 4.67
N GLY A 160 -3.42 -23.99 4.94
CA GLY A 160 -4.20 -23.21 5.88
C GLY A 160 -3.81 -23.37 7.36
N VAL A 161 -2.92 -24.32 7.71
CA VAL A 161 -2.46 -24.55 9.08
C VAL A 161 -1.28 -23.65 9.47
N PRO A 162 -0.19 -23.52 8.67
CA PRO A 162 0.90 -22.63 8.99
C PRO A 162 0.43 -21.18 9.09
N GLN A 163 0.95 -20.44 10.09
CA GLN A 163 0.66 -19.04 10.31
C GLN A 163 1.92 -18.20 10.03
N ILE A 164 1.87 -17.41 8.99
CA ILE A 164 2.97 -16.55 8.55
C ILE A 164 2.60 -15.12 8.82
N GLU A 165 3.25 -14.50 9.80
CA GLU A 165 3.10 -13.08 10.06
C GLU A 165 3.96 -12.28 9.08
N VAL A 166 3.33 -11.43 8.27
CA VAL A 166 4.02 -10.47 7.41
C VAL A 166 3.91 -9.10 8.04
N THR A 167 5.06 -8.50 8.34
CA THR A 167 5.18 -7.20 8.99
C THR A 167 5.79 -6.18 8.03
N PHE A 168 5.12 -5.07 7.88
CA PHE A 168 5.63 -3.87 7.21
C PHE A 168 5.98 -2.82 8.27
N SER A 169 7.19 -2.28 8.22
CA SER A 169 7.58 -1.11 9.02
C SER A 169 8.19 -0.05 8.11
N ILE A 170 7.76 1.19 8.30
CA ILE A 170 8.28 2.36 7.60
C ILE A 170 8.90 3.28 8.65
N ASP A 171 10.15 3.64 8.44
CA ASP A 171 10.84 4.59 9.32
C ASP A 171 10.50 6.05 8.97
N SER A 172 11.03 6.99 9.74
CA SER A 172 10.88 8.44 9.50
C SER A 172 11.52 8.94 8.21
N ASN A 173 12.36 8.14 7.56
CA ASN A 173 13.02 8.47 6.29
C ASN A 173 12.25 7.87 5.08
N GLY A 174 11.15 7.15 5.34
CA GLY A 174 10.36 6.47 4.31
C GLY A 174 10.96 5.14 3.84
N ILE A 175 11.96 4.60 4.54
CA ILE A 175 12.54 3.29 4.24
C ILE A 175 11.58 2.22 4.74
N VAL A 176 11.23 1.29 3.86
CA VAL A 176 10.30 0.19 4.16
C VAL A 176 11.08 -1.09 4.42
N ASN A 177 10.87 -1.67 5.60
CA ASN A 177 11.31 -3.02 5.93
C ASN A 177 10.10 -3.96 5.93
N VAL A 178 10.22 -5.05 5.19
CA VAL A 178 9.19 -6.09 5.13
C VAL A 178 9.78 -7.40 5.64
N GLY A 179 9.20 -7.92 6.71
CA GLY A 179 9.58 -9.20 7.31
C GLY A 179 8.44 -10.21 7.21
N ALA A 180 8.80 -11.48 7.08
CA ALA A 180 7.88 -12.60 7.20
C ALA A 180 8.42 -13.58 8.23
N GLN A 181 7.56 -14.03 9.14
CA GLN A 181 7.90 -14.97 10.21
C GLN A 181 6.89 -16.11 10.29
N ASP A 182 7.37 -17.33 10.32
CA ASP A 182 6.57 -18.48 10.70
C ASP A 182 6.39 -18.51 12.22
N LEU A 183 5.16 -18.32 12.68
CA LEU A 183 4.85 -18.21 14.11
C LEU A 183 5.07 -19.51 14.89
N ALA A 184 5.08 -20.66 14.21
CA ALA A 184 5.30 -21.96 14.86
C ALA A 184 6.78 -22.25 15.13
N THR A 185 7.67 -21.84 14.21
CA THR A 185 9.11 -22.14 14.31
C THR A 185 9.95 -20.94 14.72
N GLY A 186 9.40 -19.72 14.60
CA GLY A 186 10.12 -18.46 14.79
C GLY A 186 11.10 -18.14 13.65
N LYS A 187 11.13 -18.93 12.57
CA LYS A 187 11.96 -18.62 11.39
C LYS A 187 11.45 -17.35 10.73
N GLU A 188 12.38 -16.47 10.43
CA GLU A 188 12.07 -15.17 9.80
C GLU A 188 13.00 -14.89 8.62
N GLN A 189 12.51 -14.08 7.71
CA GLN A 189 13.25 -13.50 6.60
C GLN A 189 12.71 -12.09 6.34
N SER A 190 13.59 -11.18 5.90
CA SER A 190 13.19 -9.80 5.65
C SER A 190 13.91 -9.21 4.45
N ILE A 191 13.32 -8.16 3.89
CA ILE A 191 13.91 -7.32 2.85
C ILE A 191 13.73 -5.85 3.24
N GLU A 192 14.74 -5.04 2.96
CA GLU A 192 14.65 -3.58 3.02
C GLU A 192 14.48 -3.01 1.62
N VAL A 193 13.50 -2.15 1.44
CA VAL A 193 13.21 -1.50 0.16
C VAL A 193 13.04 -0.01 0.36
N ASN A 194 13.52 0.78 -0.59
CA ASN A 194 13.31 2.22 -0.61
C ASN A 194 12.28 2.58 -1.69
N PRO A 195 10.99 2.70 -1.35
CA PRO A 195 9.95 2.99 -2.33
C PRO A 195 10.06 4.39 -2.92
N ALA A 196 10.67 5.33 -2.20
CA ALA A 196 10.87 6.71 -2.67
C ALA A 196 11.97 6.83 -3.74
N GLY A 197 12.83 5.83 -3.90
CA GLY A 197 14.00 5.86 -4.79
C GLY A 197 13.71 5.79 -6.27
N GLY A 198 12.49 6.06 -6.76
CA GLY A 198 12.24 5.91 -8.18
C GLY A 198 10.89 6.34 -8.75
N LEU A 199 9.94 6.81 -7.97
CA LEU A 199 8.69 7.35 -8.52
C LEU A 199 8.72 8.88 -8.52
N SER A 200 8.61 9.46 -9.71
CA SER A 200 8.28 10.88 -9.84
C SER A 200 6.83 11.11 -9.41
N LYS A 201 6.51 12.35 -9.04
CA LYS A 201 5.14 12.73 -8.70
C LYS A 201 4.16 12.41 -9.84
N ALA A 202 4.57 12.62 -11.09
CA ALA A 202 3.75 12.30 -12.26
C ALA A 202 3.43 10.81 -12.38
N GLU A 203 4.36 9.93 -12.01
CA GLU A 203 4.11 8.48 -11.98
C GLU A 203 3.16 8.10 -10.84
N ILE A 204 3.27 8.72 -9.66
CA ILE A 204 2.34 8.51 -8.55
C ILE A 204 0.92 8.94 -8.95
N ASP A 205 0.77 10.14 -9.51
CA ASP A 205 -0.52 10.67 -9.96
C ASP A 205 -1.12 9.79 -11.07
N THR A 206 -0.29 9.27 -11.97
CA THR A 206 -0.71 8.31 -13.01
C THR A 206 -1.23 7.02 -12.38
N LEU A 207 -0.53 6.43 -11.44
CA LEU A 207 -0.94 5.21 -10.76
C LEU A 207 -2.25 5.38 -9.99
N ILE A 208 -2.45 6.52 -9.34
CA ILE A 208 -3.70 6.85 -8.65
C ILE A 208 -4.85 7.02 -9.66
N SER A 209 -4.63 7.81 -10.72
CA SER A 209 -5.64 8.04 -11.77
C SER A 209 -6.02 6.75 -12.50
N GLU A 210 -5.06 5.90 -12.82
CA GLU A 210 -5.32 4.57 -13.40
C GLU A 210 -6.12 3.68 -12.43
N ALA A 211 -5.82 3.70 -11.14
CA ALA A 211 -6.56 2.95 -10.15
C ALA A 211 -8.03 3.41 -10.09
N ASP A 212 -8.29 4.71 -10.11
CA ASP A 212 -9.66 5.25 -10.13
C ASP A 212 -10.38 4.92 -11.44
N LYS A 213 -9.70 5.05 -12.58
CA LYS A 213 -10.26 4.73 -13.91
C LYS A 213 -10.69 3.28 -14.04
N TYR A 214 -9.89 2.35 -13.51
CA TYR A 214 -10.15 0.92 -13.63
C TYR A 214 -10.82 0.32 -12.38
N ARG A 215 -11.20 1.15 -11.40
CA ARG A 215 -11.79 0.71 -10.12
C ARG A 215 -12.91 -0.31 -10.28
N GLN A 216 -13.87 -0.06 -11.17
CA GLN A 216 -15.01 -0.95 -11.37
C GLN A 216 -14.62 -2.30 -12.01
N ASP A 217 -13.68 -2.27 -12.95
CA ASP A 217 -13.20 -3.49 -13.60
C ASP A 217 -12.33 -4.30 -12.63
N ASP A 218 -11.50 -3.64 -11.85
CA ASP A 218 -10.68 -4.27 -10.81
C ASP A 218 -11.55 -4.89 -9.72
N GLU A 219 -12.62 -4.22 -9.28
CA GLU A 219 -13.56 -4.75 -8.30
C GLU A 219 -14.22 -6.04 -8.81
N LYS A 220 -14.71 -6.06 -10.05
CA LYS A 220 -15.29 -7.26 -10.67
C LYS A 220 -14.26 -8.40 -10.78
N ARG A 221 -13.03 -8.08 -11.19
CA ARG A 221 -11.94 -9.07 -11.27
C ARG A 221 -11.60 -9.61 -9.89
N ARG A 222 -11.51 -8.73 -8.89
CA ARG A 222 -11.26 -9.08 -7.50
C ARG A 222 -12.35 -9.99 -6.95
N GLU A 223 -13.63 -9.62 -7.12
CA GLU A 223 -14.78 -10.44 -6.72
C GLU A 223 -14.74 -11.82 -7.38
N THR A 224 -14.49 -11.88 -8.69
CA THR A 224 -14.36 -13.13 -9.42
C THR A 224 -13.25 -14.02 -8.86
N ARG A 225 -12.08 -13.44 -8.59
CA ARG A 225 -10.95 -14.17 -8.00
C ARG A 225 -11.25 -14.64 -6.57
N GLN A 226 -11.89 -13.80 -5.77
CA GLN A 226 -12.30 -14.18 -4.41
C GLN A 226 -13.31 -15.33 -4.43
N LEU A 227 -14.26 -15.32 -5.35
CA LEU A 227 -15.23 -16.42 -5.52
C LEU A 227 -14.53 -17.71 -5.98
N GLN A 228 -13.58 -17.62 -6.92
CA GLN A 228 -12.77 -18.75 -7.36
C GLN A 228 -11.98 -19.34 -6.18
N ASN A 229 -11.25 -18.51 -5.44
CA ASN A 229 -10.47 -18.96 -4.27
C ASN A 229 -11.37 -19.60 -3.19
N ARG A 230 -12.58 -19.04 -2.99
CA ARG A 230 -13.55 -19.60 -2.04
C ARG A 230 -14.07 -20.95 -2.52
N LEU A 231 -14.36 -21.10 -3.81
CA LEU A 231 -14.80 -22.36 -4.40
C LEU A 231 -13.71 -23.43 -4.27
N GLU A 232 -12.46 -23.11 -4.63
CA GLU A 232 -11.31 -24.00 -4.46
C GLU A 232 -11.13 -24.43 -3.00
N GLY A 233 -11.30 -23.49 -2.06
CA GLY A 233 -11.26 -23.80 -0.62
C GLY A 233 -12.35 -24.76 -0.19
N LEU A 234 -13.59 -24.58 -0.68
CA LEU A 234 -14.71 -25.47 -0.41
C LEU A 234 -14.49 -26.87 -1.01
N LEU A 235 -14.05 -26.94 -2.28
CA LEU A 235 -13.74 -28.22 -2.94
C LEU A 235 -12.67 -28.98 -2.15
N TYR A 236 -11.55 -28.35 -1.84
CA TYR A 236 -10.49 -28.96 -1.05
C TYR A 236 -10.99 -29.51 0.30
N THR A 237 -11.78 -28.68 1.03
CA THR A 237 -12.30 -29.09 2.35
C THR A 237 -13.23 -30.28 2.22
N ASN A 238 -14.12 -30.29 1.24
CA ASN A 238 -15.04 -31.40 1.01
C ASN A 238 -14.34 -32.66 0.54
N GLU A 239 -13.36 -32.57 -0.37
CA GLU A 239 -12.53 -33.70 -0.79
C GLU A 239 -11.77 -34.32 0.39
N ARG A 240 -11.21 -33.49 1.29
CA ARG A 240 -10.54 -33.95 2.49
C ARG A 240 -11.51 -34.69 3.41
N VAL A 241 -12.70 -34.16 3.68
CA VAL A 241 -13.73 -34.76 4.51
C VAL A 241 -14.15 -36.13 3.90
N VAL A 242 -14.35 -36.19 2.58
CA VAL A 242 -14.68 -37.47 1.90
C VAL A 242 -13.54 -38.46 2.00
N ARG A 243 -12.29 -38.03 1.95
CA ARG A 243 -11.11 -38.88 2.09
C ARG A 243 -11.00 -39.44 3.50
N GLU A 244 -11.22 -38.62 4.52
CA GLU A 244 -11.06 -39.02 5.94
C GLU A 244 -12.27 -39.78 6.46
N PHE A 245 -13.49 -39.41 6.11
CA PHE A 245 -14.72 -39.97 6.68
C PHE A 245 -15.61 -40.71 5.68
N GLY A 246 -15.25 -40.74 4.41
CA GLY A 246 -16.05 -41.35 3.35
C GLY A 246 -16.30 -42.88 3.57
N GLY A 247 -15.47 -43.52 4.40
CA GLY A 247 -15.71 -44.89 4.83
C GLY A 247 -16.98 -45.10 5.66
N SER A 248 -17.46 -44.03 6.32
CA SER A 248 -18.67 -44.04 7.13
C SER A 248 -19.94 -43.79 6.31
N LEU A 249 -19.81 -43.43 5.05
CA LEU A 249 -20.94 -43.19 4.14
C LEU A 249 -21.39 -44.50 3.50
N SER A 250 -22.72 -44.64 3.23
CA SER A 250 -23.21 -45.72 2.37
C SER A 250 -22.57 -45.63 0.96
N PRO A 251 -22.41 -46.75 0.23
CA PRO A 251 -21.87 -46.72 -1.13
C PRO A 251 -22.56 -45.73 -2.05
N GLU A 252 -23.87 -45.69 -2.03
CA GLU A 252 -24.70 -44.78 -2.84
C GLU A 252 -24.43 -43.28 -2.52
N ASN A 253 -24.37 -42.94 -1.25
CA ASN A 253 -24.07 -41.56 -0.81
C ASN A 253 -22.63 -41.16 -1.15
N ARG A 254 -21.68 -42.11 -1.06
CA ARG A 254 -20.27 -41.86 -1.43
C ARG A 254 -20.13 -41.56 -2.91
N ASP A 255 -20.80 -42.30 -3.79
CA ASP A 255 -20.77 -42.11 -5.23
C ASP A 255 -21.46 -40.79 -5.62
N THR A 256 -22.57 -40.44 -4.95
CA THR A 256 -23.24 -39.14 -5.16
C THR A 256 -22.33 -37.98 -4.79
N VAL A 257 -21.66 -38.01 -3.65
CA VAL A 257 -20.75 -36.95 -3.21
C VAL A 257 -19.54 -36.86 -4.15
N ARG A 258 -18.95 -37.97 -4.56
CA ARG A 258 -17.84 -37.97 -5.51
C ARG A 258 -18.23 -37.38 -6.86
N SER A 259 -19.36 -37.74 -7.42
CA SER A 259 -19.82 -37.21 -8.70
C SER A 259 -20.13 -35.71 -8.62
N THR A 260 -20.59 -35.23 -7.49
CA THR A 260 -20.87 -33.80 -7.27
C THR A 260 -19.60 -32.97 -7.13
N LEU A 261 -18.54 -33.51 -6.52
CA LEU A 261 -17.25 -32.82 -6.35
C LEU A 261 -16.42 -32.78 -7.66
N HIS A 262 -16.68 -33.66 -8.60
CA HIS A 262 -15.95 -33.74 -9.87
C HIS A 262 -16.70 -33.09 -11.05
N LEU A 263 -17.84 -32.47 -10.81
CA LEU A 263 -18.56 -31.62 -11.78
C LEU A 263 -18.01 -30.20 -11.77
#